data_88ae3774de6d854d431648b68d4ef193
#
_entry.id   88ae3774de6d854d431648b68d4ef193
#
_cell.length_a   1.000
_cell.length_b   1.000
_cell.length_c   1.000
_cell.angle_alpha   90.00
_cell.angle_beta   90.00
_cell.angle_gamma   90.00
#
_symmetry.space_group_name_H-M   'P 1'
#
loop_
_entity.id
_entity.type
_entity.pdbx_description
1 polymer ?
#
loop_
_entity_poly.entity_id
_entity_poly.type
_entity_poly.pdbx_seq_one_letter_code
_entity_poly.pdbx_strand_id
1 'polypeptide(L)'
;GATPTGETLPNPNQTHSNYKVEGTDLGIMWDKGGGEIFVLFGDTFGPGWCGDGGCGTGWRSNVLAKSADTNLADGLTLSTMIQDTPGHAKEILSSKKINNDEITVIPTAGVTVGTRHYIHYMSIHHWGDPGMWYTNYSGIAYSDDNGQTWTKHPTARWQNNAAWSSKFQMAAFVKNGGYVYMYATPNGRFGSIYLARVAEADMLNIGAYRYWDGNAWNASEASAAPVSIGIAGEMSVVYNTHFDRYVMAYLNPYTEALVMRDAPSPTGPWSGEKIILRGSDYPGMYGSYIHPWSNGGTELYFLMSEWGPYNTFLMKADLSPDAFGANMISEPGFETQAATTHMAPWYLQGHGGIDRGLGFARTGQNNGFVRYNSGWNALKQSVAVQPYTNYTLKGWIRTSANNDSGYFGARGPLNGPIRNETRFYALANYTQLTVTFNSGPESIVEIYAGMWANGDTWIQLDDVSLVKN
;
A
#
# COMPACT_ATOMS: atom_id res chain seq x y z
N GLY A 1 -12.39 -18.88 -16.93
CA GLY A 1 -11.43 -17.89 -16.49
C GLY A 1 -9.99 -18.40 -16.60
N ALA A 2 -9.03 -17.51 -16.46
CA ALA A 2 -7.61 -17.84 -16.36
C ALA A 2 -7.11 -17.57 -14.95
N THR A 3 -6.14 -18.36 -14.48
CA THR A 3 -5.38 -18.02 -13.28
C THR A 3 -4.33 -16.95 -13.60
N PRO A 4 -3.73 -16.30 -12.59
CA PRO A 4 -2.57 -15.42 -12.79
C PRO A 4 -1.38 -16.12 -13.45
N THR A 5 -1.28 -17.45 -13.32
CA THR A 5 -0.26 -18.28 -13.96
C THR A 5 -0.60 -18.72 -15.39
N GLY A 6 -1.73 -18.27 -15.92
CA GLY A 6 -2.19 -18.59 -17.29
C GLY A 6 -2.95 -19.91 -17.43
N GLU A 7 -3.19 -20.64 -16.34
CA GLU A 7 -4.03 -21.83 -16.37
C GLU A 7 -5.50 -21.46 -16.58
N THR A 8 -6.19 -22.21 -17.43
CA THR A 8 -7.62 -22.01 -17.65
C THR A 8 -8.41 -22.67 -16.51
N LEU A 9 -9.17 -21.87 -15.78
CA LEU A 9 -10.08 -22.34 -14.74
C LEU A 9 -11.54 -22.27 -15.19
N PRO A 10 -12.42 -23.06 -14.59
CA PRO A 10 -13.86 -22.83 -14.69
C PRO A 10 -14.16 -21.36 -14.32
N ASN A 11 -15.06 -20.73 -15.07
CA ASN A 11 -15.55 -19.40 -14.71
C ASN A 11 -16.89 -19.53 -13.96
N PRO A 12 -16.88 -19.66 -12.62
CA PRO A 12 -18.10 -19.88 -11.86
C PRO A 12 -19.07 -18.71 -11.94
N ASN A 13 -18.53 -17.48 -12.14
CA ASN A 13 -19.31 -16.27 -12.21
C ASN A 13 -19.90 -16.02 -13.62
N GLN A 14 -19.33 -16.64 -14.65
CA GLN A 14 -19.78 -16.52 -16.03
C GLN A 14 -20.08 -15.07 -16.46
N THR A 15 -19.18 -14.14 -16.07
CA THR A 15 -19.40 -12.69 -16.24
C THR A 15 -19.53 -12.27 -17.70
N HIS A 16 -18.87 -12.99 -18.62
CA HIS A 16 -19.03 -12.80 -20.06
C HIS A 16 -20.48 -13.06 -20.51
N SER A 17 -21.00 -14.25 -20.24
CA SER A 17 -22.33 -14.65 -20.72
C SER A 17 -23.47 -13.96 -19.98
N ASN A 18 -23.33 -13.78 -18.65
CA ASN A 18 -24.39 -13.27 -17.80
C ASN A 18 -24.45 -11.73 -17.76
N TYR A 19 -23.32 -11.03 -17.99
CA TYR A 19 -23.24 -9.59 -17.74
C TYR A 19 -22.45 -8.82 -18.79
N LYS A 20 -21.98 -9.47 -19.86
CA LYS A 20 -21.12 -8.89 -20.90
C LYS A 20 -19.89 -8.20 -20.33
N VAL A 21 -19.21 -8.87 -19.41
CA VAL A 21 -17.93 -8.45 -18.82
C VAL A 21 -16.86 -9.47 -19.22
N GLU A 22 -15.94 -9.06 -20.10
CA GLU A 22 -14.85 -9.89 -20.62
C GLU A 22 -13.51 -9.53 -19.99
N GLY A 23 -13.20 -8.23 -19.88
CA GLY A 23 -12.01 -7.71 -19.21
C GLY A 23 -12.41 -6.70 -18.15
N THR A 24 -11.80 -6.78 -16.95
CA THR A 24 -12.04 -5.86 -15.85
C THR A 24 -10.91 -5.89 -14.85
N ASP A 25 -10.81 -4.87 -14.00
CA ASP A 25 -9.77 -4.78 -13.01
C ASP A 25 -10.28 -4.30 -11.63
N LEU A 26 -9.36 -4.10 -10.70
CA LEU A 26 -9.53 -3.67 -9.32
C LEU A 26 -10.25 -4.72 -8.45
N GLY A 27 -11.56 -4.62 -8.22
CA GLY A 27 -12.29 -5.51 -7.32
C GLY A 27 -12.29 -4.99 -5.87
N ILE A 28 -12.60 -3.73 -5.69
CA ILE A 28 -12.74 -3.07 -4.38
C ILE A 28 -13.90 -3.67 -3.63
N MET A 29 -13.67 -4.13 -2.40
CA MET A 29 -14.70 -4.80 -1.60
C MET A 29 -15.01 -4.05 -0.32
N TRP A 30 -16.29 -4.03 0.07
CA TRP A 30 -16.71 -3.57 1.39
C TRP A 30 -17.99 -4.27 1.84
N ASP A 31 -18.15 -4.39 3.15
CA ASP A 31 -19.38 -4.93 3.75
C ASP A 31 -20.54 -3.98 3.50
N LYS A 32 -21.54 -4.49 2.81
CA LYS A 32 -22.77 -3.78 2.48
C LYS A 32 -23.77 -3.84 3.64
N GLY A 33 -23.60 -4.79 4.54
CA GLY A 33 -24.59 -5.21 5.50
C GLY A 33 -25.56 -6.26 4.97
N GLY A 34 -26.31 -6.87 5.88
CA GLY A 34 -27.28 -7.90 5.53
C GLY A 34 -26.68 -9.23 5.04
N GLY A 35 -25.42 -9.51 5.34
CA GLY A 35 -24.72 -10.71 4.90
C GLY A 35 -24.26 -10.67 3.44
N GLU A 36 -24.12 -9.49 2.88
CA GLU A 36 -23.58 -9.28 1.52
C GLU A 36 -22.44 -8.25 1.53
N ILE A 37 -21.56 -8.40 0.56
CA ILE A 37 -20.56 -7.39 0.21
C ILE A 37 -20.86 -6.79 -1.15
N PHE A 38 -20.36 -5.59 -1.40
CA PHE A 38 -20.16 -5.07 -2.74
C PHE A 38 -18.76 -5.42 -3.24
N VAL A 39 -18.66 -5.66 -4.57
CA VAL A 39 -17.41 -5.81 -5.30
C VAL A 39 -17.44 -4.84 -6.48
N LEU A 40 -16.59 -3.84 -6.45
CA LEU A 40 -16.57 -2.72 -7.39
C LEU A 40 -15.34 -2.81 -8.28
N PHE A 41 -15.56 -2.90 -9.58
CA PHE A 41 -14.51 -3.00 -10.59
C PHE A 41 -14.25 -1.64 -11.23
N GLY A 42 -13.03 -1.47 -11.76
CA GLY A 42 -12.63 -0.31 -12.56
C GLY A 42 -13.06 -0.39 -14.01
N ASP A 43 -12.24 0.14 -14.92
CA ASP A 43 -12.50 0.09 -16.34
C ASP A 43 -12.84 -1.34 -16.77
N THR A 44 -13.99 -1.50 -17.39
CA THR A 44 -14.57 -2.80 -17.72
C THR A 44 -14.94 -2.84 -19.19
N PHE A 45 -14.55 -3.88 -19.89
CA PHE A 45 -14.82 -4.07 -21.32
C PHE A 45 -15.79 -5.22 -21.55
N GLY A 46 -16.61 -5.07 -22.57
CA GLY A 46 -17.60 -6.06 -22.97
C GLY A 46 -17.13 -6.95 -24.12
N PRO A 47 -18.08 -7.57 -24.85
CA PRO A 47 -17.78 -8.32 -26.06
C PRO A 47 -16.97 -7.50 -27.05
N GLY A 48 -15.79 -8.03 -27.42
CA GLY A 48 -14.80 -7.31 -28.22
C GLY A 48 -13.70 -6.66 -27.40
N TRP A 49 -13.50 -7.11 -26.14
CA TRP A 49 -12.25 -6.89 -25.41
C TRP A 49 -11.08 -7.39 -26.25
N CYS A 50 -9.97 -6.63 -26.30
CA CYS A 50 -8.87 -6.91 -27.21
C CYS A 50 -7.95 -8.07 -26.79
N GLY A 51 -8.15 -8.67 -25.61
CA GLY A 51 -7.41 -9.84 -25.13
C GLY A 51 -6.13 -9.53 -24.38
N ASP A 52 -5.75 -8.25 -24.23
CA ASP A 52 -4.56 -7.81 -23.47
C ASP A 52 -4.78 -6.39 -22.96
N GLY A 53 -4.67 -6.21 -21.64
CA GLY A 53 -4.82 -4.92 -20.97
C GLY A 53 -6.20 -4.27 -21.09
N GLY A 54 -6.28 -3.00 -20.74
CA GLY A 54 -7.51 -2.22 -20.72
C GLY A 54 -7.87 -1.65 -22.08
N CYS A 55 -8.42 -2.43 -22.98
CA CYS A 55 -8.82 -2.01 -24.33
C CYS A 55 -10.00 -2.82 -24.88
N GLY A 56 -10.65 -2.30 -25.90
CA GLY A 56 -11.77 -2.98 -26.59
C GLY A 56 -13.06 -2.17 -26.59
N THR A 57 -14.15 -2.85 -26.87
CA THR A 57 -15.49 -2.25 -26.98
C THR A 57 -16.35 -2.52 -25.74
N GLY A 58 -17.50 -1.87 -25.65
CA GLY A 58 -18.40 -1.99 -24.51
C GLY A 58 -17.79 -1.46 -23.21
N TRP A 59 -16.93 -0.45 -23.33
CA TRP A 59 -16.21 0.14 -22.20
C TRP A 59 -17.14 0.88 -21.24
N ARG A 60 -17.04 0.50 -19.98
CA ARG A 60 -17.67 1.13 -18.81
C ARG A 60 -16.57 1.50 -17.83
N SER A 61 -16.57 2.72 -17.30
CA SER A 61 -15.56 3.19 -16.34
C SER A 61 -15.53 2.39 -15.04
N ASN A 62 -16.63 1.72 -14.72
CA ASN A 62 -16.77 0.91 -13.51
C ASN A 62 -18.07 0.10 -13.57
N VAL A 63 -18.08 -1.05 -12.91
CA VAL A 63 -19.27 -1.90 -12.73
C VAL A 63 -19.29 -2.46 -11.30
N LEU A 64 -20.47 -2.75 -10.78
CA LEU A 64 -20.69 -3.17 -9.40
C LEU A 64 -21.35 -4.54 -9.33
N ALA A 65 -20.74 -5.44 -8.55
CA ALA A 65 -21.31 -6.73 -8.20
C ALA A 65 -21.67 -6.82 -6.70
N LYS A 66 -22.45 -7.85 -6.36
CA LYS A 66 -22.75 -8.26 -5.00
C LYS A 66 -22.29 -9.70 -4.80
N SER A 67 -21.90 -10.02 -3.56
CA SER A 67 -21.60 -11.38 -3.16
C SER A 67 -22.11 -11.63 -1.73
N ALA A 68 -22.66 -12.81 -1.52
CA ALA A 68 -23.02 -13.34 -0.20
C ALA A 68 -22.12 -14.54 0.17
N ASP A 69 -21.02 -14.72 -0.55
CA ASP A 69 -20.12 -15.85 -0.38
C ASP A 69 -19.33 -15.74 0.94
N THR A 70 -19.46 -16.76 1.77
CA THR A 70 -18.75 -16.88 3.05
C THR A 70 -17.67 -17.96 3.04
N ASN A 71 -17.56 -18.75 1.94
CA ASN A 71 -16.55 -19.79 1.77
C ASN A 71 -15.52 -19.37 0.73
N LEU A 72 -14.56 -18.54 1.09
CA LEU A 72 -13.55 -18.04 0.18
C LEU A 72 -12.47 -19.08 -0.19
N ALA A 73 -12.48 -20.26 0.42
CA ALA A 73 -11.49 -21.29 0.15
C ALA A 73 -11.66 -21.95 -1.24
N ASP A 74 -12.84 -21.88 -1.83
CA ASP A 74 -13.16 -22.39 -3.16
C ASP A 74 -13.34 -21.31 -4.24
N GLY A 75 -13.02 -20.06 -3.90
CA GLY A 75 -13.12 -18.89 -4.77
C GLY A 75 -14.08 -17.84 -4.26
N LEU A 76 -14.35 -16.82 -5.05
CA LEU A 76 -15.34 -15.77 -4.76
C LEU A 76 -16.48 -15.87 -5.76
N THR A 77 -17.67 -16.21 -5.30
CA THR A 77 -18.87 -16.28 -6.10
C THR A 77 -19.64 -14.96 -6.03
N LEU A 78 -19.94 -14.37 -7.18
CA LEU A 78 -20.79 -13.18 -7.30
C LEU A 78 -22.26 -13.61 -7.37
N SER A 79 -23.09 -13.06 -6.48
CA SER A 79 -24.53 -13.33 -6.47
C SER A 79 -25.22 -12.69 -7.67
N THR A 80 -24.82 -11.47 -8.02
CA THR A 80 -25.32 -10.70 -9.17
C THR A 80 -24.45 -9.48 -9.45
N MET A 81 -24.63 -8.87 -10.62
CA MET A 81 -24.12 -7.52 -10.92
C MET A 81 -25.27 -6.54 -11.04
N ILE A 82 -25.03 -5.26 -10.75
CA ILE A 82 -26.00 -4.20 -11.05
C ILE A 82 -26.09 -4.05 -12.56
N GLN A 83 -27.32 -4.03 -13.10
CA GLN A 83 -27.59 -4.06 -14.53
C GLN A 83 -28.42 -2.85 -14.96
N ASP A 84 -28.15 -2.34 -16.15
CA ASP A 84 -29.00 -1.36 -16.84
C ASP A 84 -30.06 -2.03 -17.70
N THR A 85 -29.71 -3.15 -18.33
CA THR A 85 -30.61 -4.04 -19.05
C THR A 85 -30.30 -5.49 -18.66
N PRO A 86 -31.27 -6.42 -18.77
CA PRO A 86 -31.02 -7.83 -18.47
C PRO A 86 -29.81 -8.37 -19.23
N GLY A 87 -28.83 -8.94 -18.48
CA GLY A 87 -27.61 -9.49 -19.05
C GLY A 87 -26.52 -8.46 -19.40
N HIS A 88 -26.62 -7.22 -18.91
CA HIS A 88 -25.60 -6.20 -19.11
C HIS A 88 -25.25 -5.46 -17.81
N ALA A 89 -24.00 -5.56 -17.36
CA ALA A 89 -23.54 -4.85 -16.19
C ALA A 89 -23.51 -3.33 -16.44
N LYS A 90 -24.14 -2.58 -15.53
CA LYS A 90 -24.31 -1.13 -15.61
C LYS A 90 -23.03 -0.39 -15.25
N GLU A 91 -22.69 0.66 -16.01
CA GLU A 91 -21.77 1.70 -15.57
C GLU A 91 -22.43 2.50 -14.44
N ILE A 92 -21.88 2.43 -13.19
CA ILE A 92 -22.54 3.06 -12.03
C ILE A 92 -22.10 4.51 -11.80
N LEU A 93 -20.87 4.85 -12.17
CA LEU A 93 -20.32 6.21 -12.14
C LEU A 93 -19.83 6.55 -13.56
N SER A 94 -20.59 7.30 -14.31
CA SER A 94 -20.25 7.65 -15.68
C SER A 94 -19.10 8.65 -15.75
N SER A 95 -18.34 8.61 -16.84
CA SER A 95 -17.33 9.59 -17.22
C SER A 95 -17.68 10.23 -18.56
N LYS A 96 -16.99 11.32 -18.91
CA LYS A 96 -17.15 11.96 -20.21
C LYS A 96 -16.53 11.16 -21.35
N LYS A 97 -15.58 10.28 -21.06
CA LYS A 97 -14.77 9.49 -22.01
C LYS A 97 -13.99 10.38 -22.99
N ILE A 98 -13.52 11.52 -22.52
CA ILE A 98 -12.75 12.52 -23.28
C ILE A 98 -11.37 12.67 -22.64
N ASN A 99 -10.33 12.31 -23.40
CA ASN A 99 -8.93 12.50 -22.97
C ASN A 99 -8.62 14.00 -22.80
N ASN A 100 -7.85 14.33 -21.79
CA ASN A 100 -7.54 15.69 -21.35
C ASN A 100 -8.76 16.50 -20.86
N ASP A 101 -9.84 15.80 -20.50
CA ASP A 101 -10.98 16.35 -19.76
C ASP A 101 -11.34 15.36 -18.63
N GLU A 102 -12.20 14.38 -18.87
CA GLU A 102 -12.45 13.26 -17.96
C GLU A 102 -12.52 11.96 -18.79
N ILE A 103 -11.37 11.29 -18.93
CA ILE A 103 -11.29 10.07 -19.74
C ILE A 103 -12.04 8.91 -19.10
N THR A 104 -11.91 8.75 -17.79
CA THR A 104 -12.61 7.73 -17.02
C THR A 104 -12.85 8.17 -15.59
N VAL A 105 -13.67 7.42 -14.85
CA VAL A 105 -13.90 7.56 -13.41
C VAL A 105 -13.54 6.25 -12.74
N ILE A 106 -12.42 6.25 -12.04
CA ILE A 106 -11.89 5.05 -11.37
C ILE A 106 -12.29 5.06 -9.90
N PRO A 107 -13.03 4.07 -9.42
CA PRO A 107 -13.31 3.91 -8.00
C PRO A 107 -12.04 3.48 -7.25
N THR A 108 -11.93 3.86 -5.99
CA THR A 108 -10.75 3.52 -5.17
C THR A 108 -11.10 2.91 -3.82
N ALA A 109 -12.25 3.25 -3.25
CA ALA A 109 -12.71 2.71 -1.97
C ALA A 109 -14.23 2.69 -1.88
N GLY A 110 -14.76 1.84 -1.00
CA GLY A 110 -16.17 1.81 -0.65
C GLY A 110 -16.39 1.65 0.85
N VAL A 111 -17.49 2.18 1.37
CA VAL A 111 -17.91 2.00 2.76
C VAL A 111 -19.41 2.15 2.90
N THR A 112 -19.99 1.46 3.87
CA THR A 112 -21.40 1.60 4.25
C THR A 112 -21.50 2.26 5.63
N VAL A 113 -22.32 3.32 5.73
CA VAL A 113 -22.65 3.97 7.00
C VAL A 113 -24.17 3.99 7.13
N GLY A 114 -24.68 3.32 8.15
CA GLY A 114 -26.11 3.09 8.29
C GLY A 114 -26.65 2.29 7.10
N THR A 115 -27.57 2.89 6.36
CA THR A 115 -28.15 2.31 5.14
C THR A 115 -27.61 2.92 3.85
N ARG A 116 -26.75 3.93 3.96
CA ARG A 116 -26.16 4.62 2.81
C ARG A 116 -24.82 4.04 2.45
N HIS A 117 -24.59 3.83 1.17
CA HIS A 117 -23.31 3.36 0.61
C HIS A 117 -22.57 4.53 0.01
N TYR A 118 -21.23 4.53 0.20
CA TYR A 118 -20.34 5.57 -0.31
C TYR A 118 -19.21 4.94 -1.12
N ILE A 119 -18.86 5.59 -2.22
CA ILE A 119 -17.69 5.27 -3.04
C ILE A 119 -16.80 6.50 -3.10
N HIS A 120 -15.51 6.32 -2.84
CA HIS A 120 -14.50 7.28 -3.22
C HIS A 120 -14.02 6.95 -4.64
N TYR A 121 -13.87 7.96 -5.49
CA TYR A 121 -13.47 7.81 -6.88
C TYR A 121 -12.51 8.91 -7.33
N MET A 122 -11.73 8.62 -8.36
CA MET A 122 -10.89 9.59 -9.10
C MET A 122 -11.58 9.98 -10.40
N SER A 123 -11.65 11.28 -10.70
CA SER A 123 -11.92 11.81 -12.04
C SER A 123 -10.60 11.90 -12.79
N ILE A 124 -10.32 10.97 -13.70
CA ILE A 124 -9.07 10.90 -14.44
C ILE A 124 -9.08 11.87 -15.61
N HIS A 125 -8.13 12.82 -15.60
CA HIS A 125 -7.94 13.78 -16.67
C HIS A 125 -7.30 13.11 -17.89
N HIS A 126 -6.18 12.41 -17.70
CA HIS A 126 -5.48 11.62 -18.72
C HIS A 126 -4.55 10.58 -18.08
N TRP A 127 -4.21 9.56 -18.85
CA TRP A 127 -3.21 8.57 -18.50
C TRP A 127 -1.80 9.06 -18.84
N GLY A 128 -0.82 8.77 -17.99
CA GLY A 128 0.60 9.01 -18.21
C GLY A 128 1.36 7.71 -18.49
N ASP A 129 2.63 7.69 -18.12
CA ASP A 129 3.47 6.49 -18.15
C ASP A 129 2.90 5.39 -17.24
N PRO A 130 3.28 4.11 -17.39
CA PRO A 130 2.81 3.02 -16.54
C PRO A 130 2.91 3.36 -15.04
N GLY A 131 1.80 3.24 -14.32
CA GLY A 131 1.68 3.62 -12.93
C GLY A 131 1.44 5.11 -12.66
N MET A 132 1.32 5.94 -13.70
CA MET A 132 0.98 7.35 -13.59
C MET A 132 -0.35 7.67 -14.27
N TRP A 133 -1.15 8.45 -13.60
CA TRP A 133 -2.37 9.09 -14.12
C TRP A 133 -2.52 10.46 -13.46
N TYR A 134 -3.28 11.31 -14.10
CA TYR A 134 -3.50 12.67 -13.66
C TYR A 134 -4.98 12.89 -13.39
N THR A 135 -5.31 13.33 -12.19
CA THR A 135 -6.70 13.48 -11.75
C THR A 135 -7.12 14.94 -11.80
N ASN A 136 -8.36 15.19 -12.21
CA ASN A 136 -9.00 16.50 -12.00
C ASN A 136 -9.23 16.73 -10.50
N TYR A 137 -9.80 15.71 -9.86
CA TYR A 137 -10.11 15.65 -8.44
C TYR A 137 -10.41 14.21 -8.04
N SER A 138 -10.45 13.95 -6.76
CA SER A 138 -11.15 12.80 -6.20
C SER A 138 -12.43 13.24 -5.49
N GLY A 139 -13.39 12.35 -5.34
CA GLY A 139 -14.67 12.72 -4.75
C GLY A 139 -15.42 11.54 -4.15
N ILE A 140 -16.52 11.86 -3.48
CA ILE A 140 -17.45 10.90 -2.90
C ILE A 140 -18.73 10.84 -3.73
N ALA A 141 -19.14 9.62 -4.08
CA ALA A 141 -20.46 9.31 -4.56
C ALA A 141 -21.22 8.49 -3.53
N TYR A 142 -22.54 8.53 -3.54
CA TYR A 142 -23.37 7.79 -2.61
C TYR A 142 -24.59 7.15 -3.28
N SER A 143 -25.13 6.11 -2.65
CA SER A 143 -26.34 5.39 -3.04
C SER A 143 -27.22 5.14 -1.82
N ASP A 144 -28.52 5.40 -1.98
CA ASP A 144 -29.57 5.14 -0.98
C ASP A 144 -30.50 3.99 -1.39
N ASP A 145 -30.29 3.38 -2.54
CA ASP A 145 -31.15 2.35 -3.15
C ASP A 145 -30.43 1.02 -3.36
N ASN A 146 -29.57 0.67 -2.41
CA ASN A 146 -28.85 -0.60 -2.41
C ASN A 146 -27.92 -0.78 -3.64
N GLY A 147 -27.29 0.33 -4.08
CA GLY A 147 -26.31 0.36 -5.15
C GLY A 147 -26.88 0.41 -6.56
N GLN A 148 -28.21 0.58 -6.74
CA GLN A 148 -28.84 0.65 -8.06
C GLN A 148 -28.53 1.96 -8.77
N THR A 149 -28.54 3.07 -8.03
CA THR A 149 -28.17 4.39 -8.53
C THR A 149 -27.16 5.08 -7.62
N TRP A 150 -26.28 5.87 -8.22
CA TRP A 150 -25.21 6.57 -7.54
C TRP A 150 -25.18 8.03 -7.93
N THR A 151 -24.99 8.89 -6.92
CA THR A 151 -24.89 10.34 -7.11
C THR A 151 -23.49 10.81 -6.74
N LYS A 152 -22.74 11.36 -7.68
CA LYS A 152 -21.47 12.07 -7.42
C LYS A 152 -21.79 13.35 -6.65
N HIS A 153 -21.32 13.45 -5.39
CA HIS A 153 -21.61 14.64 -4.57
C HIS A 153 -20.87 15.87 -5.12
N PRO A 154 -21.54 17.01 -5.28
CA PRO A 154 -20.94 18.14 -5.99
C PRO A 154 -19.78 18.82 -5.23
N THR A 155 -19.73 18.74 -3.91
CA THR A 155 -18.75 19.44 -3.08
C THR A 155 -17.88 18.54 -2.20
N ALA A 156 -18.23 17.26 -2.00
CA ALA A 156 -17.36 16.32 -1.30
C ALA A 156 -16.24 15.85 -2.25
N ARG A 157 -15.28 16.76 -2.49
CA ARG A 157 -14.20 16.59 -3.49
C ARG A 157 -12.88 17.15 -2.99
N TRP A 158 -11.79 16.49 -3.33
CA TRP A 158 -10.41 16.93 -3.16
C TRP A 158 -9.86 17.32 -4.54
N GLN A 159 -9.86 18.61 -4.81
CA GLN A 159 -9.38 19.15 -6.09
C GLN A 159 -7.88 18.87 -6.24
N ASN A 160 -7.46 18.45 -7.42
CA ASN A 160 -6.05 18.40 -7.69
C ASN A 160 -5.53 19.81 -8.03
N ASN A 161 -4.26 20.06 -7.81
CA ASN A 161 -3.61 21.32 -8.11
C ASN A 161 -2.86 21.27 -9.45
N ALA A 162 -2.39 22.43 -9.94
CA ALA A 162 -1.68 22.53 -11.21
C ALA A 162 -0.36 21.74 -11.26
N ALA A 163 0.20 21.37 -10.10
CA ALA A 163 1.40 20.55 -9.99
C ALA A 163 1.08 19.06 -9.86
N TRP A 164 -0.19 18.65 -9.89
CA TRP A 164 -0.67 17.28 -9.75
C TRP A 164 -0.22 16.60 -8.45
N SER A 165 -0.14 17.36 -7.35
CA SER A 165 0.46 16.92 -6.08
C SER A 165 -0.48 16.91 -4.89
N SER A 166 -1.80 17.06 -5.09
CA SER A 166 -2.78 16.96 -4.01
C SER A 166 -2.79 15.56 -3.40
N LYS A 167 -2.79 15.49 -2.07
CA LYS A 167 -2.46 14.28 -1.31
C LYS A 167 -3.56 13.22 -1.29
N PHE A 168 -4.82 13.60 -1.49
CA PHE A 168 -5.99 12.76 -1.28
C PHE A 168 -6.68 12.43 -2.60
N GLN A 169 -5.96 11.77 -3.54
CA GLN A 169 -6.51 11.45 -4.87
C GLN A 169 -6.93 9.99 -5.01
N MET A 170 -6.15 9.04 -4.50
CA MET A 170 -6.51 7.61 -4.47
C MET A 170 -6.60 7.17 -3.02
N ALA A 171 -7.71 6.54 -2.62
CA ALA A 171 -7.99 6.29 -1.21
C ALA A 171 -8.38 4.85 -0.89
N ALA A 172 -8.24 4.49 0.39
CA ALA A 172 -8.85 3.34 1.03
C ALA A 172 -9.62 3.79 2.28
N PHE A 173 -10.74 3.14 2.56
CA PHE A 173 -11.54 3.40 3.76
C PHE A 173 -11.42 2.27 4.77
N VAL A 174 -11.40 2.65 6.06
CA VAL A 174 -11.70 1.74 7.16
C VAL A 174 -12.56 2.45 8.18
N LYS A 175 -13.63 1.77 8.62
CA LYS A 175 -14.58 2.29 9.60
C LYS A 175 -14.26 1.72 10.98
N ASN A 176 -14.07 2.59 11.97
CA ASN A 176 -13.89 2.19 13.36
C ASN A 176 -14.19 3.34 14.32
N GLY A 177 -14.79 3.02 15.48
CA GLY A 177 -15.00 3.96 16.57
C GLY A 177 -15.85 5.19 16.23
N GLY A 178 -16.83 5.06 15.32
CA GLY A 178 -17.71 6.17 14.89
C GLY A 178 -17.08 7.08 13.83
N TYR A 179 -15.90 6.71 13.32
CA TYR A 179 -15.19 7.43 12.24
C TYR A 179 -15.00 6.55 11.03
N VAL A 180 -14.98 7.18 9.87
CA VAL A 180 -14.37 6.64 8.65
C VAL A 180 -12.99 7.26 8.50
N TYR A 181 -11.96 6.41 8.52
CA TYR A 181 -10.58 6.78 8.24
C TYR A 181 -10.34 6.62 6.75
N MET A 182 -9.70 7.61 6.15
CA MET A 182 -9.35 7.66 4.72
C MET A 182 -7.84 7.72 4.59
N TYR A 183 -7.23 6.59 4.23
CA TYR A 183 -5.83 6.56 3.81
C TYR A 183 -5.78 6.92 2.33
N ALA A 184 -4.88 7.81 1.96
CA ALA A 184 -4.83 8.25 0.57
C ALA A 184 -3.42 8.61 0.11
N THR A 185 -3.24 8.58 -1.23
CA THR A 185 -2.03 8.99 -1.92
C THR A 185 -2.34 10.10 -2.93
N PRO A 186 -1.35 10.86 -3.40
CA PRO A 186 -1.46 11.61 -4.65
C PRO A 186 -1.82 10.69 -5.83
N ASN A 187 -2.10 11.27 -6.98
CA ASN A 187 -2.34 10.51 -8.20
C ASN A 187 -1.09 9.69 -8.62
N GLY A 188 -1.33 8.56 -9.28
CA GLY A 188 -0.28 7.60 -9.62
C GLY A 188 0.08 6.67 -8.44
N ARG A 189 1.11 5.84 -8.65
CA ARG A 189 1.56 4.80 -7.72
C ARG A 189 2.80 5.20 -6.92
N PHE A 190 3.23 6.48 -6.97
CA PHE A 190 4.53 6.92 -6.48
C PHE A 190 4.45 7.92 -5.33
N GLY A 191 3.29 8.03 -4.69
CA GLY A 191 3.05 8.92 -3.57
C GLY A 191 3.11 8.22 -2.21
N SER A 192 3.43 9.00 -1.16
CA SER A 192 3.32 8.55 0.23
C SER A 192 1.86 8.44 0.66
N ILE A 193 1.63 7.67 1.72
CA ILE A 193 0.29 7.46 2.30
C ILE A 193 0.03 8.53 3.35
N TYR A 194 -1.07 9.25 3.19
CA TYR A 194 -1.59 10.24 4.13
C TYR A 194 -2.88 9.74 4.77
N LEU A 195 -3.30 10.36 5.86
CA LEU A 195 -4.48 9.94 6.60
C LEU A 195 -5.40 11.13 6.90
N ALA A 196 -6.67 10.95 6.61
CA ALA A 196 -7.76 11.78 7.09
C ALA A 196 -8.80 10.95 7.84
N ARG A 197 -9.67 11.60 8.59
CA ARG A 197 -10.86 10.98 9.18
C ARG A 197 -12.04 11.94 9.16
N VAL A 198 -13.22 11.36 9.16
CA VAL A 198 -14.48 12.07 9.28
C VAL A 198 -15.44 11.27 10.18
N ALA A 199 -16.30 11.94 10.94
CA ALA A 199 -17.38 11.25 11.65
C ALA A 199 -18.32 10.56 10.63
N GLU A 200 -18.82 9.39 10.95
CA GLU A 200 -19.67 8.61 10.04
C GLU A 200 -20.86 9.43 9.50
N ALA A 201 -21.45 10.30 10.32
CA ALA A 201 -22.58 11.14 9.92
C ALA A 201 -22.21 12.25 8.91
N ASP A 202 -20.92 12.58 8.78
CA ASP A 202 -20.44 13.74 8.04
C ASP A 202 -19.71 13.39 6.73
N MET A 203 -19.87 12.18 6.23
CA MET A 203 -19.16 11.67 5.04
C MET A 203 -19.16 12.62 3.84
N LEU A 204 -20.23 13.37 3.63
CA LEU A 204 -20.38 14.30 2.49
C LEU A 204 -19.98 15.74 2.84
N ASN A 205 -19.63 16.02 4.08
CA ASN A 205 -19.20 17.35 4.53
C ASN A 205 -17.68 17.46 4.49
N ILE A 206 -17.12 18.00 3.41
CA ILE A 206 -15.66 18.13 3.25
C ILE A 206 -15.01 18.95 4.38
N GLY A 207 -15.71 19.94 4.94
CA GLY A 207 -15.24 20.76 6.05
C GLY A 207 -15.15 20.03 7.40
N ALA A 208 -15.78 18.86 7.52
CA ALA A 208 -15.72 18.02 8.72
C ALA A 208 -14.49 17.10 8.73
N TYR A 209 -13.83 16.89 7.59
CA TYR A 209 -12.64 16.05 7.55
C TYR A 209 -11.51 16.66 8.37
N ARG A 210 -10.75 15.80 9.03
CA ARG A 210 -9.55 16.14 9.78
C ARG A 210 -8.38 15.30 9.28
N TYR A 211 -7.26 15.96 9.07
CA TYR A 211 -6.05 15.43 8.45
C TYR A 211 -4.97 15.26 9.50
N TRP A 212 -4.31 14.10 9.50
CA TRP A 212 -3.25 13.78 10.45
C TRP A 212 -1.94 14.46 10.06
N ASP A 213 -1.37 15.28 10.93
CA ASP A 213 -0.11 16.02 10.69
C ASP A 213 1.15 15.34 11.26
N GLY A 214 1.01 14.11 11.74
CA GLY A 214 2.04 13.36 12.46
C GLY A 214 1.89 13.43 13.98
N ASN A 215 1.15 14.41 14.51
CA ASN A 215 0.95 14.62 15.94
C ASN A 215 -0.52 14.90 16.31
N ALA A 216 -1.25 15.62 15.48
CA ALA A 216 -2.62 16.03 15.75
C ALA A 216 -3.52 16.00 14.51
N TRP A 217 -4.83 16.09 14.75
CA TRP A 217 -5.83 16.15 13.67
C TRP A 217 -6.13 17.61 13.33
N ASN A 218 -5.88 18.00 12.10
CA ASN A 218 -6.01 19.36 11.57
C ASN A 218 -7.16 19.50 10.57
N ALA A 219 -7.72 20.71 10.45
CA ALA A 219 -8.74 21.00 9.45
C ALA A 219 -8.18 21.21 8.03
N SER A 220 -6.88 21.47 7.89
CA SER A 220 -6.23 21.75 6.61
C SER A 220 -5.61 20.48 6.00
N GLU A 221 -6.00 20.15 4.78
CA GLU A 221 -5.37 19.08 3.99
C GLU A 221 -3.85 19.31 3.81
N ALA A 222 -3.44 20.56 3.66
CA ALA A 222 -2.03 20.92 3.48
C ALA A 222 -1.14 20.47 4.65
N SER A 223 -1.70 20.41 5.88
CA SER A 223 -0.96 19.98 7.08
C SER A 223 -0.72 18.47 7.15
N ALA A 224 -1.39 17.67 6.32
CA ALA A 224 -1.24 16.22 6.38
C ALA A 224 0.21 15.78 6.22
N ALA A 225 0.70 14.96 7.16
CA ALA A 225 2.00 14.30 7.12
C ALA A 225 1.83 12.81 6.73
N PRO A 226 2.84 12.21 6.09
CA PRO A 226 2.79 10.79 5.78
C PRO A 226 2.64 9.92 7.04
N VAL A 227 1.75 8.95 7.02
CA VAL A 227 1.64 7.94 8.08
C VAL A 227 2.55 6.74 7.84
N SER A 228 3.00 6.58 6.60
CA SER A 228 3.99 5.59 6.17
C SER A 228 4.89 6.23 5.12
N ILE A 229 6.19 6.00 5.27
CA ILE A 229 7.17 6.41 4.27
C ILE A 229 7.26 5.34 3.21
N GLY A 230 7.55 5.78 2.03
CA GLY A 230 7.60 4.98 0.83
C GLY A 230 6.49 5.40 -0.10
N ILE A 231 6.33 4.61 -1.13
CA ILE A 231 5.35 4.85 -2.18
C ILE A 231 4.35 3.71 -2.19
N ALA A 232 3.12 4.05 -2.48
CA ALA A 232 2.05 3.09 -2.53
C ALA A 232 1.19 3.30 -3.78
N GLY A 233 0.90 2.20 -4.46
CA GLY A 233 -0.15 2.09 -5.44
C GLY A 233 -1.51 1.85 -4.77
N GLU A 234 -2.38 1.18 -5.48
CA GLU A 234 -3.72 0.83 -5.02
C GLU A 234 -3.67 0.07 -3.70
N MET A 235 -4.49 0.49 -2.75
CA MET A 235 -4.44 -0.02 -1.38
C MET A 235 -5.82 -0.38 -0.83
N SER A 236 -5.81 -1.20 0.21
CA SER A 236 -6.94 -1.43 1.10
C SER A 236 -6.50 -1.52 2.54
N VAL A 237 -7.41 -1.23 3.46
CA VAL A 237 -7.15 -1.29 4.90
C VAL A 237 -8.34 -1.95 5.59
N VAL A 238 -8.06 -2.87 6.51
CA VAL A 238 -9.05 -3.46 7.40
C VAL A 238 -8.58 -3.41 8.85
N TYR A 239 -9.52 -3.42 9.79
CA TYR A 239 -9.21 -3.68 11.19
C TYR A 239 -9.38 -5.17 11.45
N ASN A 240 -8.28 -5.88 11.75
CA ASN A 240 -8.29 -7.29 12.07
C ASN A 240 -8.57 -7.47 13.56
N THR A 241 -9.72 -8.05 13.88
CA THR A 241 -10.19 -8.24 15.26
C THR A 241 -9.49 -9.37 16.00
N HIS A 242 -8.87 -10.31 15.28
CA HIS A 242 -8.11 -11.42 15.89
C HIS A 242 -6.80 -10.91 16.48
N PHE A 243 -6.12 -10.01 15.79
CA PHE A 243 -4.85 -9.44 16.21
C PHE A 243 -4.98 -8.08 16.90
N ASP A 244 -6.19 -7.50 16.93
CA ASP A 244 -6.45 -6.13 17.44
C ASP A 244 -5.57 -5.08 16.73
N ARG A 245 -5.50 -5.16 15.39
CA ARG A 245 -4.62 -4.31 14.59
C ARG A 245 -5.26 -3.90 13.26
N TYR A 246 -4.87 -2.73 12.79
CA TYR A 246 -5.11 -2.33 11.40
C TYR A 246 -4.12 -3.04 10.49
N VAL A 247 -4.61 -3.58 9.39
CA VAL A 247 -3.82 -4.25 8.35
C VAL A 247 -4.04 -3.50 7.05
N MET A 248 -2.97 -3.06 6.43
CA MET A 248 -2.95 -2.35 5.16
C MET A 248 -2.21 -3.21 4.13
N ALA A 249 -2.80 -3.37 2.95
CA ALA A 249 -2.14 -3.99 1.80
C ALA A 249 -2.12 -3.01 0.62
N TYR A 250 -1.01 -2.95 -0.11
CA TYR A 250 -0.85 -2.08 -1.27
C TYR A 250 0.24 -2.58 -2.23
N LEU A 251 0.22 -2.07 -3.46
CA LEU A 251 1.30 -2.26 -4.41
C LEU A 251 2.47 -1.33 -4.07
N ASN A 252 3.67 -1.89 -3.89
CA ASN A 252 4.92 -1.14 -3.92
C ASN A 252 5.53 -1.25 -5.32
N PRO A 253 5.49 -0.19 -6.15
CA PRO A 253 5.95 -0.26 -7.54
C PRO A 253 7.47 -0.37 -7.68
N TYR A 254 8.27 -0.01 -6.67
CA TYR A 254 9.74 -0.15 -6.75
C TYR A 254 10.19 -1.58 -6.48
N THR A 255 9.50 -2.29 -5.61
CA THR A 255 9.81 -3.71 -5.34
C THR A 255 9.00 -4.64 -6.23
N GLU A 256 8.09 -4.08 -7.05
CA GLU A 256 7.14 -4.83 -7.86
C GLU A 256 6.45 -5.93 -7.04
N ALA A 257 5.97 -5.54 -5.85
CA ALA A 257 5.40 -6.46 -4.89
C ALA A 257 4.09 -5.93 -4.30
N LEU A 258 3.13 -6.80 -4.04
CA LEU A 258 2.08 -6.50 -3.08
C LEU A 258 2.64 -6.72 -1.68
N VAL A 259 2.52 -5.70 -0.86
CA VAL A 259 3.07 -5.67 0.49
C VAL A 259 1.98 -5.42 1.51
N MET A 260 2.24 -5.83 2.75
CA MET A 260 1.36 -5.63 3.88
C MET A 260 2.11 -4.90 4.99
N ARG A 261 1.39 -4.05 5.71
CA ARG A 261 1.81 -3.44 6.98
C ARG A 261 0.71 -3.58 8.01
N ASP A 262 1.06 -3.50 9.28
CA ASP A 262 0.09 -3.49 10.37
C ASP A 262 0.38 -2.37 11.38
N ALA A 263 -0.64 -1.96 12.13
CA ALA A 263 -0.52 -0.92 13.14
C ALA A 263 -1.51 -1.11 14.28
N PRO A 264 -1.16 -0.71 15.52
CA PRO A 264 -2.08 -0.77 16.66
C PRO A 264 -3.15 0.33 16.64
N SER A 265 -2.94 1.37 15.86
CA SER A 265 -3.88 2.49 15.72
C SER A 265 -3.92 2.98 14.27
N PRO A 266 -4.96 3.73 13.86
CA PRO A 266 -5.04 4.27 12.51
C PRO A 266 -3.86 5.17 12.13
N THR A 267 -3.30 5.85 13.10
CA THR A 267 -2.16 6.77 12.93
C THR A 267 -0.80 6.06 13.00
N GLY A 268 -0.80 4.75 13.22
CA GLY A 268 0.43 3.97 13.36
C GLY A 268 0.85 3.77 14.85
N PRO A 269 2.14 3.47 15.10
CA PRO A 269 3.18 3.28 14.09
C PRO A 269 2.91 2.06 13.22
N TRP A 270 3.09 2.22 11.91
CA TRP A 270 2.98 1.13 10.94
C TRP A 270 4.27 0.31 10.92
N SER A 271 4.12 -1.02 10.91
CA SER A 271 5.25 -1.94 10.77
C SER A 271 5.99 -1.76 9.45
N GLY A 272 7.16 -2.37 9.30
CA GLY A 272 7.84 -2.51 8.02
C GLY A 272 7.01 -3.28 6.99
N GLU A 273 7.32 -3.09 5.71
CA GLU A 273 6.66 -3.82 4.63
C GLU A 273 6.99 -5.32 4.71
N LYS A 274 5.96 -6.13 4.53
CA LYS A 274 6.05 -7.57 4.35
C LYS A 274 5.48 -7.93 2.99
N ILE A 275 6.27 -8.57 2.15
CA ILE A 275 5.83 -9.01 0.83
C ILE A 275 4.84 -10.14 0.99
N ILE A 276 3.68 -10.00 0.36
CA ILE A 276 2.65 -11.05 0.26
C ILE A 276 2.59 -11.68 -1.13
N LEU A 277 2.91 -10.93 -2.19
CA LEU A 277 3.06 -11.44 -3.56
C LEU A 277 4.19 -10.70 -4.28
N ARG A 278 4.86 -11.39 -5.19
CA ARG A 278 5.94 -10.82 -6.01
C ARG A 278 5.51 -10.66 -7.47
N GLY A 279 5.92 -9.58 -8.11
CA GLY A 279 5.72 -9.36 -9.54
C GLY A 279 6.44 -10.37 -10.43
N SER A 280 7.52 -11.00 -9.94
CA SER A 280 8.16 -12.11 -10.63
C SER A 280 7.25 -13.33 -10.80
N ASP A 281 6.33 -13.55 -9.87
CA ASP A 281 5.40 -14.68 -9.88
C ASP A 281 4.08 -14.32 -10.58
N TYR A 282 3.71 -13.03 -10.53
CA TYR A 282 2.47 -12.46 -11.09
C TYR A 282 2.79 -11.21 -11.92
N PRO A 283 3.28 -11.34 -13.17
CA PRO A 283 3.70 -10.20 -13.98
C PRO A 283 2.57 -9.22 -14.26
N GLY A 284 2.83 -7.94 -14.01
CA GLY A 284 1.84 -6.89 -14.25
C GLY A 284 0.72 -6.84 -13.20
N MET A 285 0.94 -7.41 -12.00
CA MET A 285 -0.03 -7.36 -10.91
C MET A 285 -0.20 -5.94 -10.35
N TYR A 286 -1.40 -5.63 -9.90
CA TYR A 286 -1.75 -4.40 -9.18
C TYR A 286 -3.06 -4.57 -8.42
N GLY A 287 -3.37 -3.60 -7.57
CA GLY A 287 -4.50 -3.67 -6.67
C GLY A 287 -4.29 -4.71 -5.55
N SER A 288 -4.75 -4.40 -4.37
CA SER A 288 -4.79 -5.33 -3.26
C SER A 288 -5.97 -4.97 -2.39
N TYR A 289 -7.11 -5.58 -2.68
CA TYR A 289 -8.36 -5.23 -2.02
C TYR A 289 -8.79 -6.36 -1.09
N ILE A 290 -8.55 -6.15 0.21
CA ILE A 290 -8.83 -7.13 1.26
C ILE A 290 -10.34 -7.37 1.35
N HIS A 291 -10.73 -8.64 1.42
CA HIS A 291 -12.11 -9.03 1.65
C HIS A 291 -12.55 -8.57 3.05
N PRO A 292 -13.66 -7.82 3.20
CA PRO A 292 -14.01 -7.19 4.47
C PRO A 292 -14.29 -8.19 5.61
N TRP A 293 -14.66 -9.41 5.29
CA TRP A 293 -14.88 -10.48 6.27
C TRP A 293 -13.62 -11.31 6.55
N SER A 294 -12.51 -11.03 5.88
CA SER A 294 -11.21 -11.64 6.15
C SER A 294 -10.47 -10.90 7.28
N ASN A 295 -11.19 -10.45 8.28
CA ASN A 295 -10.69 -9.58 9.34
C ASN A 295 -10.79 -10.20 10.75
N GLY A 296 -11.18 -11.46 10.87
CA GLY A 296 -11.40 -12.15 12.16
C GLY A 296 -10.47 -13.32 12.42
N GLY A 297 -9.43 -13.53 11.61
CA GLY A 297 -8.55 -14.70 11.70
C GLY A 297 -7.15 -14.45 11.18
N THR A 298 -6.45 -15.56 10.96
CA THR A 298 -5.07 -15.61 10.46
C THR A 298 -4.98 -15.71 8.94
N GLU A 299 -6.09 -15.89 8.24
CA GLU A 299 -6.14 -15.93 6.79
C GLU A 299 -6.60 -14.58 6.23
N LEU A 300 -5.88 -14.03 5.27
CA LEU A 300 -6.23 -12.82 4.56
C LEU A 300 -6.57 -13.16 3.11
N TYR A 301 -7.83 -13.00 2.74
CA TYR A 301 -8.27 -13.07 1.36
C TYR A 301 -8.35 -11.67 0.78
N PHE A 302 -7.91 -11.51 -0.47
CA PHE A 302 -7.93 -10.23 -1.17
C PHE A 302 -8.04 -10.43 -2.68
N LEU A 303 -8.59 -9.45 -3.39
CA LEU A 303 -8.56 -9.40 -4.85
C LEU A 303 -7.32 -8.66 -5.32
N MET A 304 -6.69 -9.20 -6.33
CA MET A 304 -5.57 -8.65 -7.08
C MET A 304 -5.92 -8.64 -8.56
N SER A 305 -5.42 -7.67 -9.30
CA SER A 305 -5.54 -7.61 -10.77
C SER A 305 -4.23 -7.92 -11.44
N GLU A 306 -4.28 -8.44 -12.63
CA GLU A 306 -3.16 -8.57 -13.55
C GLU A 306 -3.47 -7.86 -14.87
N TRP A 307 -2.52 -7.06 -15.37
CA TRP A 307 -2.74 -6.21 -16.55
C TRP A 307 -2.94 -7.02 -17.82
N GLY A 308 -2.09 -8.05 -18.09
CA GLY A 308 -2.17 -8.83 -19.32
C GLY A 308 -3.53 -9.51 -19.51
N PRO A 309 -3.96 -10.42 -18.62
CA PRO A 309 -5.27 -11.04 -18.70
C PRO A 309 -6.41 -10.08 -18.41
N TYR A 310 -6.12 -8.87 -17.94
CA TYR A 310 -7.07 -7.83 -17.53
C TYR A 310 -8.22 -8.39 -16.72
N ASN A 311 -7.87 -9.02 -15.61
CA ASN A 311 -8.79 -9.77 -14.77
C ASN A 311 -8.43 -9.65 -13.28
N THR A 312 -9.40 -9.97 -12.42
CA THR A 312 -9.21 -9.99 -10.97
C THR A 312 -9.17 -11.42 -10.45
N PHE A 313 -8.30 -11.67 -9.49
CA PHE A 313 -8.05 -12.98 -8.91
C PHE A 313 -8.18 -12.92 -7.40
N LEU A 314 -8.92 -13.89 -6.82
CA LEU A 314 -8.95 -14.05 -5.37
C LEU A 314 -7.65 -14.73 -4.92
N MET A 315 -6.95 -14.07 -4.05
CA MET A 315 -5.68 -14.50 -3.48
C MET A 315 -5.84 -14.74 -1.98
N LYS A 316 -4.97 -15.58 -1.42
CA LYS A 316 -4.91 -15.85 0.00
C LYS A 316 -3.48 -15.63 0.51
N ALA A 317 -3.36 -14.96 1.67
CA ALA A 317 -2.12 -14.88 2.44
C ALA A 317 -2.39 -15.35 3.88
N ASP A 318 -1.43 -16.09 4.44
CA ASP A 318 -1.51 -16.51 5.82
C ASP A 318 -0.82 -15.46 6.72
N LEU A 319 -1.59 -14.94 7.66
CA LEU A 319 -1.11 -14.00 8.67
C LEU A 319 -0.62 -14.81 9.87
N SER A 320 0.66 -15.19 9.90
CA SER A 320 1.23 -15.76 11.11
C SER A 320 1.39 -14.70 12.21
N PRO A 321 1.43 -15.05 13.51
CA PRO A 321 1.76 -14.09 14.58
C PRO A 321 3.08 -13.38 14.34
N ASP A 322 4.06 -14.01 13.69
CA ASP A 322 5.32 -13.39 13.28
C ASP A 322 5.17 -12.42 12.09
N ALA A 323 4.03 -12.46 11.39
CA ALA A 323 3.70 -11.46 10.39
C ALA A 323 3.41 -10.08 11.01
N PHE A 324 2.90 -10.05 12.24
CA PHE A 324 2.64 -8.82 12.98
C PHE A 324 3.79 -8.58 13.95
N GLY A 325 4.65 -7.67 13.65
CA GLY A 325 5.78 -7.32 14.49
C GLY A 325 5.80 -5.84 14.78
N ALA A 326 6.24 -5.49 16.01
CA ALA A 326 6.54 -4.12 16.36
C ALA A 326 7.70 -3.53 15.52
N ASN A 327 8.35 -4.34 14.67
CA ASN A 327 9.45 -3.89 13.83
C ASN A 327 8.95 -2.97 12.70
N MET A 328 9.42 -1.74 12.72
CA MET A 328 9.08 -0.69 11.75
C MET A 328 10.03 -0.66 10.53
N ILE A 329 11.07 -1.51 10.52
CA ILE A 329 12.03 -1.61 9.41
C ILE A 329 11.42 -2.45 8.30
N SER A 330 11.43 -1.91 7.10
CA SER A 330 11.12 -2.64 5.87
C SER A 330 12.37 -3.40 5.40
N GLU A 331 12.22 -4.63 4.91
CA GLU A 331 13.36 -5.46 4.48
C GLU A 331 14.45 -5.61 5.56
N PRO A 332 14.12 -6.05 6.78
CA PRO A 332 15.04 -6.03 7.91
C PRO A 332 16.25 -6.95 7.74
N GLY A 333 16.12 -8.03 6.96
CA GLY A 333 17.16 -9.01 6.64
C GLY A 333 17.56 -9.01 5.16
N PHE A 334 17.15 -8.03 4.35
CA PHE A 334 17.50 -7.91 2.92
C PHE A 334 17.07 -9.09 2.02
N GLU A 335 16.22 -9.99 2.50
CA GLU A 335 15.90 -11.26 1.83
C GLU A 335 15.11 -11.07 0.53
N THR A 336 14.44 -9.94 0.35
CA THR A 336 13.65 -9.65 -0.84
C THR A 336 14.40 -8.80 -1.87
N GLN A 337 15.65 -8.41 -1.57
CA GLN A 337 16.49 -7.67 -2.51
C GLN A 337 16.85 -8.54 -3.73
N ALA A 338 16.34 -8.16 -4.91
CA ALA A 338 16.47 -8.95 -6.13
C ALA A 338 17.82 -8.76 -6.86
N ALA A 339 18.59 -7.73 -6.50
CA ALA A 339 19.85 -7.37 -7.11
C ALA A 339 21.00 -7.30 -6.09
N THR A 340 22.24 -7.31 -6.57
CA THR A 340 23.41 -7.07 -5.72
C THR A 340 23.64 -5.59 -5.41
N THR A 341 23.03 -4.69 -6.17
CA THR A 341 22.88 -3.29 -5.82
C THR A 341 21.72 -3.15 -4.85
N HIS A 342 21.86 -2.27 -3.85
CA HIS A 342 20.75 -1.99 -2.92
C HIS A 342 19.52 -1.48 -3.68
N MET A 343 18.35 -1.87 -3.20
CA MET A 343 17.05 -1.41 -3.69
C MET A 343 16.25 -0.80 -2.53
N ALA A 344 15.35 0.11 -2.87
CA ALA A 344 14.41 0.62 -1.88
C ALA A 344 13.73 -0.55 -1.13
N PRO A 345 13.45 -0.38 0.17
CA PRO A 345 13.48 0.84 0.97
C PRO A 345 14.85 1.25 1.53
N TRP A 346 15.88 0.43 1.32
CA TRP A 346 17.24 0.76 1.67
C TRP A 346 17.90 1.63 0.60
N TYR A 347 18.75 2.55 1.00
CA TYR A 347 19.55 3.35 0.09
C TYR A 347 20.97 3.53 0.61
N LEU A 348 21.87 3.77 -0.31
CA LEU A 348 23.30 3.80 -0.07
C LEU A 348 23.80 5.26 -0.12
N GLN A 349 24.63 5.62 0.86
CA GLN A 349 25.52 6.77 0.77
C GLN A 349 26.94 6.26 0.64
N GLY A 350 27.62 6.55 -0.46
CA GLY A 350 28.94 6.00 -0.78
C GLY A 350 28.86 4.66 -1.51
N HIS A 351 29.65 3.67 -1.09
CA HIS A 351 29.87 2.41 -1.80
C HIS A 351 29.42 1.19 -0.98
N GLY A 352 28.67 0.30 -1.59
CA GLY A 352 28.14 -0.92 -0.97
C GLY A 352 27.14 -1.64 -1.85
N GLY A 353 26.36 -2.52 -1.27
CA GLY A 353 25.37 -3.32 -1.97
C GLY A 353 24.73 -4.36 -1.08
N ILE A 354 24.29 -5.44 -1.72
CA ILE A 354 23.70 -6.61 -1.09
C ILE A 354 24.53 -7.85 -1.42
N ASP A 355 24.98 -8.55 -0.39
CA ASP A 355 25.55 -9.91 -0.53
C ASP A 355 24.38 -10.89 -0.65
N ARG A 356 24.23 -11.51 -1.81
CA ARG A 356 23.11 -12.41 -2.11
C ARG A 356 23.60 -13.85 -2.23
N GLY A 357 23.15 -14.72 -1.30
CA GLY A 357 23.46 -16.15 -1.36
C GLY A 357 24.95 -16.48 -1.22
N LEU A 358 25.77 -15.57 -0.68
CA LEU A 358 27.21 -15.74 -0.57
C LEU A 358 27.65 -16.39 0.76
N GLY A 359 26.70 -16.73 1.62
CA GLY A 359 26.97 -17.32 2.94
C GLY A 359 27.52 -16.31 3.96
N PHE A 360 27.32 -15.01 3.71
CA PHE A 360 27.77 -13.94 4.60
C PHE A 360 26.65 -13.45 5.52
N ALA A 361 25.39 -13.75 5.22
CA ALA A 361 24.25 -13.37 6.01
C ALA A 361 24.32 -13.96 7.44
N ARG A 362 23.75 -13.23 8.40
CA ARG A 362 23.54 -13.74 9.75
C ARG A 362 22.39 -14.75 9.77
N THR A 363 21.25 -14.36 9.16
CA THR A 363 20.11 -15.23 8.94
C THR A 363 19.72 -15.18 7.46
N GLY A 364 18.99 -16.17 6.98
CA GLY A 364 18.56 -16.21 5.58
C GLY A 364 19.70 -16.37 4.59
N GLN A 365 19.60 -15.66 3.47
CA GLN A 365 20.52 -15.76 2.32
C GLN A 365 21.27 -14.45 2.03
N ASN A 366 20.74 -13.32 2.47
CA ASN A 366 21.19 -11.99 2.08
C ASN A 366 21.58 -11.13 3.28
N ASN A 367 22.47 -10.19 3.07
CA ASN A 367 22.76 -9.09 4.00
C ASN A 367 23.13 -7.82 3.23
N GLY A 368 22.91 -6.66 3.83
CA GLY A 368 23.44 -5.41 3.29
C GLY A 368 24.92 -5.20 3.67
N PHE A 369 25.66 -4.50 2.81
CA PHE A 369 27.05 -4.13 3.11
C PHE A 369 27.43 -2.75 2.60
N VAL A 370 28.40 -2.13 3.23
CA VAL A 370 29.22 -1.04 2.66
C VAL A 370 30.68 -1.43 2.69
N ARG A 371 31.46 -1.10 1.65
CA ARG A 371 32.87 -1.39 1.51
C ARG A 371 33.54 -0.34 0.67
N TYR A 372 34.56 0.32 1.18
CA TYR A 372 35.35 1.28 0.43
C TYR A 372 36.72 1.53 1.08
N ASN A 373 37.53 2.37 0.40
CA ASN A 373 38.89 2.69 0.83
C ASN A 373 39.01 4.00 1.59
N SER A 374 38.00 4.86 1.55
CA SER A 374 38.05 6.18 2.18
C SER A 374 36.66 6.79 2.37
N GLY A 375 36.58 7.70 3.31
CA GLY A 375 35.42 8.56 3.53
C GLY A 375 34.22 7.83 4.17
N TRP A 376 33.10 8.55 4.25
CA TRP A 376 31.87 8.06 4.83
C TRP A 376 31.07 7.20 3.84
N ASN A 377 30.70 6.00 4.27
CA ASN A 377 29.87 5.06 3.55
C ASN A 377 28.81 4.49 4.48
N ALA A 378 27.55 4.47 4.11
CA ALA A 378 26.45 4.01 4.96
C ALA A 378 25.29 3.41 4.17
N LEU A 379 24.67 2.37 4.74
CA LEU A 379 23.33 1.91 4.41
C LEU A 379 22.33 2.65 5.28
N LYS A 380 21.22 3.09 4.70
CA LYS A 380 20.22 3.92 5.34
C LYS A 380 18.82 3.49 4.99
N GLN A 381 17.87 3.77 5.90
CA GLN A 381 16.46 3.68 5.63
C GLN A 381 15.72 4.82 6.32
N SER A 382 14.80 5.47 5.61
CA SER A 382 13.87 6.43 6.19
C SER A 382 12.66 5.72 6.77
N VAL A 383 12.30 6.02 8.01
CA VAL A 383 11.19 5.38 8.73
C VAL A 383 10.27 6.43 9.31
N ALA A 384 8.95 6.28 9.09
CA ALA A 384 7.95 7.11 9.72
C ALA A 384 7.91 6.85 11.22
N VAL A 385 7.86 7.90 12.01
CA VAL A 385 7.83 7.85 13.46
C VAL A 385 6.83 8.86 14.01
N GLN A 386 6.40 8.66 15.24
CA GLN A 386 5.63 9.68 15.96
C GLN A 386 6.60 10.70 16.58
N PRO A 387 6.34 12.01 16.45
CA PRO A 387 7.14 13.03 17.09
C PRO A 387 7.23 12.84 18.63
N TYR A 388 8.32 13.26 19.21
CA TYR A 388 8.59 13.24 20.65
C TYR A 388 8.42 11.86 21.32
N THR A 389 8.66 10.79 20.56
CA THR A 389 8.42 9.41 20.97
C THR A 389 9.73 8.63 21.06
N ASN A 390 9.83 7.76 22.05
CA ASN A 390 11.03 6.93 22.27
C ASN A 390 10.96 5.66 21.44
N TYR A 391 12.11 5.29 20.87
CA TYR A 391 12.29 4.11 20.02
C TYR A 391 13.55 3.34 20.42
N THR A 392 13.54 2.03 20.17
CA THR A 392 14.71 1.16 20.27
C THR A 392 15.05 0.62 18.88
N LEU A 393 16.24 0.97 18.39
CA LEU A 393 16.84 0.48 17.16
C LEU A 393 17.83 -0.63 17.50
N LYS A 394 17.77 -1.79 16.84
CA LYS A 394 18.72 -2.88 16.94
C LYS A 394 19.15 -3.31 15.54
N GLY A 395 20.37 -3.80 15.41
CA GLY A 395 20.88 -4.36 14.17
C GLY A 395 22.08 -5.25 14.46
N TRP A 396 22.27 -6.26 13.63
CA TRP A 396 23.43 -7.13 13.74
C TRP A 396 24.49 -6.69 12.72
N ILE A 397 25.70 -6.42 13.24
CA ILE A 397 26.80 -5.88 12.45
C ILE A 397 28.05 -6.74 12.65
N ARG A 398 28.75 -7.01 11.56
CA ARG A 398 30.14 -7.47 11.56
C ARG A 398 30.98 -6.64 10.62
N THR A 399 32.30 -6.63 10.81
CA THR A 399 33.19 -5.71 10.08
C THR A 399 34.52 -6.37 9.72
N SER A 400 35.25 -5.69 8.83
CA SER A 400 36.69 -5.93 8.64
C SER A 400 37.49 -5.61 9.88
N ALA A 401 38.65 -6.24 10.01
CA ALA A 401 39.53 -6.07 11.18
C ALA A 401 40.12 -4.66 11.33
N ASN A 402 40.14 -3.89 10.26
CA ASN A 402 40.65 -2.50 10.24
C ASN A 402 39.55 -1.44 10.45
N ASN A 403 38.30 -1.83 10.75
CA ASN A 403 37.28 -0.86 11.07
C ASN A 403 37.55 -0.20 12.43
N ASP A 404 37.84 1.08 12.41
CA ASP A 404 38.13 1.89 13.60
C ASP A 404 37.07 2.98 13.85
N SER A 405 36.12 3.16 12.95
CA SER A 405 35.16 4.27 13.01
C SER A 405 33.82 3.92 12.34
N GLY A 406 33.09 2.98 12.93
CA GLY A 406 31.74 2.61 12.57
C GLY A 406 30.70 3.28 13.44
N TYR A 407 29.51 3.58 12.88
CA TYR A 407 28.40 4.22 13.58
C TYR A 407 27.07 3.56 13.20
N PHE A 408 26.24 3.29 14.20
CA PHE A 408 24.90 2.77 14.06
C PHE A 408 23.93 3.64 14.85
N GLY A 409 22.88 4.18 14.20
CA GLY A 409 22.01 5.13 14.85
C GLY A 409 20.85 5.64 14.04
N ALA A 410 20.24 6.71 14.56
CA ALA A 410 19.12 7.42 13.96
C ALA A 410 19.37 8.94 13.99
N ARG A 411 18.88 9.62 12.94
CA ARG A 411 18.94 11.07 12.80
C ARG A 411 17.68 11.61 12.13
N GLY A 412 17.52 12.92 12.14
CA GLY A 412 16.49 13.59 11.35
C GLY A 412 16.67 13.36 9.85
N PRO A 413 15.63 13.60 9.05
CA PRO A 413 15.66 13.37 7.60
C PRO A 413 16.70 14.27 6.91
N LEU A 414 17.12 13.88 5.70
CA LEU A 414 18.05 14.63 4.86
C LEU A 414 19.40 14.94 5.56
N ASN A 415 19.96 13.97 6.26
CA ASN A 415 21.16 14.14 7.08
C ASN A 415 20.98 15.18 8.21
N GLY A 416 19.77 15.26 8.76
CA GLY A 416 19.44 16.15 9.87
C GLY A 416 20.14 15.80 11.18
N PRO A 417 19.77 16.45 12.30
CA PRO A 417 20.42 16.24 13.59
C PRO A 417 20.41 14.80 14.04
N ILE A 418 21.54 14.29 14.54
CA ILE A 418 21.65 12.96 15.15
C ILE A 418 20.72 12.91 16.35
N ARG A 419 19.85 11.90 16.40
CA ARG A 419 18.94 11.63 17.53
C ARG A 419 19.64 10.82 18.61
N ASN A 420 20.30 9.76 18.20
CA ASN A 420 21.29 9.03 18.98
C ASN A 420 22.03 8.05 18.06
N GLU A 421 23.26 7.69 18.44
CA GLU A 421 24.07 6.71 17.74
C GLU A 421 25.01 5.99 18.69
N THR A 422 25.44 4.79 18.32
CA THR A 422 26.54 4.09 18.98
C THR A 422 27.72 3.98 18.02
N ARG A 423 28.92 4.27 18.50
CA ARG A 423 30.16 4.01 17.76
C ARG A 423 30.57 2.57 17.97
N PHE A 424 31.11 1.96 16.94
CA PHE A 424 31.67 0.61 17.01
C PHE A 424 32.99 0.50 16.25
N TYR A 425 33.77 -0.47 16.63
CA TYR A 425 35.08 -0.77 16.08
C TYR A 425 35.03 -2.12 15.33
N ALA A 426 36.18 -2.77 15.15
CA ALA A 426 36.22 -4.09 14.52
C ALA A 426 35.39 -5.13 15.29
N LEU A 427 34.47 -5.78 14.54
CA LEU A 427 33.56 -6.83 15.01
C LEU A 427 33.76 -8.06 14.13
N ALA A 428 34.54 -9.03 14.58
CA ALA A 428 34.90 -10.22 13.80
C ALA A 428 33.67 -11.10 13.50
N ASN A 429 32.68 -11.10 14.40
CA ASN A 429 31.43 -11.83 14.25
C ASN A 429 30.24 -10.86 14.33
N TYR A 430 29.09 -11.28 13.81
CA TYR A 430 27.86 -10.52 13.97
C TYR A 430 27.59 -10.25 15.44
N THR A 431 27.55 -8.98 15.77
CA THR A 431 27.30 -8.46 17.14
C THR A 431 26.06 -7.58 17.08
N GLN A 432 25.13 -7.80 17.99
CA GLN A 432 23.94 -6.96 18.07
C GLN A 432 24.27 -5.62 18.72
N LEU A 433 24.02 -4.55 18.00
CA LEU A 433 24.08 -3.19 18.53
C LEU A 433 22.66 -2.70 18.84
N THR A 434 22.54 -1.90 19.88
CA THR A 434 21.26 -1.34 20.35
C THR A 434 21.42 0.16 20.59
N VAL A 435 20.49 0.95 20.05
CA VAL A 435 20.40 2.40 20.23
C VAL A 435 18.98 2.76 20.62
N THR A 436 18.81 3.45 21.74
CA THR A 436 17.53 4.07 22.11
C THR A 436 17.59 5.55 21.80
N PHE A 437 16.53 6.08 21.22
CA PHE A 437 16.48 7.51 20.89
C PHE A 437 15.05 8.05 21.01
N ASN A 438 14.95 9.37 21.18
CA ASN A 438 13.70 10.11 21.04
C ASN A 438 13.66 10.75 19.64
N SER A 439 12.54 10.61 18.93
CA SER A 439 12.37 11.16 17.58
C SER A 439 12.48 12.69 17.53
N GLY A 440 12.32 13.39 18.66
CA GLY A 440 12.22 14.84 18.68
C GLY A 440 10.99 15.31 17.89
N PRO A 441 11.04 16.47 17.22
CA PRO A 441 9.90 16.98 16.46
C PRO A 441 9.65 16.24 15.13
N GLU A 442 10.48 15.25 14.81
CA GLU A 442 10.43 14.57 13.49
C GLU A 442 9.27 13.59 13.40
N SER A 443 8.59 13.58 12.26
CA SER A 443 7.66 12.53 11.83
C SER A 443 8.34 11.47 10.98
N ILE A 444 9.60 11.68 10.62
CA ILE A 444 10.47 10.79 9.86
C ILE A 444 11.86 10.80 10.52
N VAL A 445 12.46 9.62 10.67
CA VAL A 445 13.87 9.48 11.01
C VAL A 445 14.59 8.68 9.95
N GLU A 446 15.86 8.97 9.75
CA GLU A 446 16.78 8.18 8.95
C GLU A 446 17.59 7.30 9.89
N ILE A 447 17.39 5.97 9.81
CA ILE A 447 18.26 5.00 10.48
C ILE A 447 19.45 4.69 9.58
N TYR A 448 20.62 4.40 10.17
CA TYR A 448 21.82 4.13 9.39
C TYR A 448 22.80 3.20 10.10
N ALA A 449 23.54 2.44 9.28
CA ALA A 449 24.77 1.76 9.66
C ALA A 449 25.86 2.21 8.68
N GLY A 450 26.92 2.82 9.18
CA GLY A 450 27.95 3.39 8.33
C GLY A 450 29.33 3.38 8.97
N MET A 451 30.34 3.72 8.17
CA MET A 451 31.74 3.80 8.60
C MET A 451 32.49 4.93 7.89
N TRP A 452 33.49 5.45 8.57
CA TRP A 452 34.58 6.19 7.93
C TRP A 452 35.65 5.21 7.47
N ALA A 453 35.68 4.91 6.20
CA ALA A 453 36.66 3.97 5.64
C ALA A 453 38.05 4.55 5.64
N ASN A 454 39.04 3.71 6.02
CA ASN A 454 40.45 4.00 5.99
C ASN A 454 41.19 2.73 5.49
N GLY A 455 41.49 2.69 4.19
CA GLY A 455 41.87 1.48 3.48
C GLY A 455 40.67 0.59 3.19
N ASP A 456 40.86 -0.62 2.68
CA ASP A 456 39.77 -1.55 2.35
C ASP A 456 38.98 -1.96 3.60
N THR A 457 38.04 -1.11 4.00
CA THR A 457 37.19 -1.28 5.17
C THR A 457 35.77 -1.66 4.72
N TRP A 458 35.13 -2.56 5.44
CA TRP A 458 33.75 -2.94 5.20
C TRP A 458 32.97 -3.19 6.50
N ILE A 459 31.66 -2.99 6.42
CA ILE A 459 30.69 -3.46 7.41
C ILE A 459 29.58 -4.23 6.70
N GLN A 460 29.04 -5.24 7.36
CA GLN A 460 27.85 -5.98 6.96
C GLN A 460 26.77 -5.78 8.01
N LEU A 461 25.54 -5.59 7.54
CA LEU A 461 24.35 -5.31 8.35
C LEU A 461 23.28 -6.35 8.04
N ASP A 462 22.65 -6.88 9.09
CA ASP A 462 21.57 -7.84 8.98
C ASP A 462 20.58 -7.72 10.15
N ASP A 463 19.36 -8.27 9.98
CA ASP A 463 18.34 -8.39 11.02
C ASP A 463 18.11 -7.09 11.81
N VAL A 464 17.78 -6.03 11.10
CA VAL A 464 17.55 -4.70 11.68
C VAL A 464 16.13 -4.59 12.24
N SER A 465 15.99 -4.00 13.41
CA SER A 465 14.67 -3.73 13.99
C SER A 465 14.59 -2.34 14.61
N LEU A 466 13.45 -1.69 14.42
CA LEU A 466 13.08 -0.45 15.08
C LEU A 466 11.71 -0.66 15.71
N VAL A 467 11.61 -0.47 17.02
CA VAL A 467 10.35 -0.61 17.75
C VAL A 467 10.09 0.64 18.59
N LYS A 468 8.82 1.00 18.70
CA LYS A 468 8.38 2.03 19.64
C LYS A 468 8.42 1.47 21.06
N ASN A 469 8.93 2.25 22.01
CA ASN A 469 8.98 1.87 23.43
C ASN A 469 7.65 2.16 24.14
#